data_ff2587f6d5c9c8a43ac3b79d687c2d56
#
_entry.id   ff2587f6d5c9c8a43ac3b79d687c2d56
#
_cell.length_a   1.000
_cell.length_b   1.000
_cell.length_c   1.000
_cell.angle_alpha   90.00
_cell.angle_beta   90.00
_cell.angle_gamma   90.00
#
_symmetry.space_group_name_H-M   'P 1'
#
loop_
_entity.id
_entity.type
_entity.pdbx_description
1 polymer ?
#
loop_
_entity_poly.entity_id
_entity_poly.type
_entity_poly.pdbx_seq_one_letter_code
_entity_poly.pdbx_strand_id
1 'polypeptide(L)'
;WAAGVEPIDFDEACIEIRAQHERFVQIVGREPDYFEAHAVRSNNLYRAIHEVAGELGLKEQPLPLDVPTVRCGATEVRLVMESMRSGYVPARDIRRAIEDMADGQAVVLICHPGYLDEFALATSSLTRARAQEADLLVDPAFHAWLNTIDDLQLIDYRDL
;
A
#
# COMPACT_ATOMS: atom_id res chain seq x y z
N TRP A 1 -11.10 5.03 16.14
CA TRP A 1 -10.64 4.09 17.17
C TRP A 1 -10.21 4.90 18.39
N ALA A 2 -10.52 4.45 19.60
CA ALA A 2 -10.11 5.14 20.82
C ALA A 2 -8.57 5.06 20.95
N ALA A 3 -7.92 6.17 21.20
CA ALA A 3 -6.46 6.21 21.35
C ALA A 3 -6.02 5.32 22.54
N GLY A 4 -5.12 4.40 22.29
CA GLY A 4 -4.52 3.51 23.29
C GLY A 4 -5.22 2.18 23.52
N VAL A 5 -6.27 1.85 22.76
CA VAL A 5 -6.90 0.52 22.79
C VAL A 5 -6.42 -0.27 21.56
N GLU A 6 -5.85 -1.44 21.82
CA GLU A 6 -5.52 -2.39 20.76
C GLU A 6 -6.82 -3.02 20.25
N PRO A 7 -7.20 -2.81 18.97
CA PRO A 7 -8.52 -3.18 18.47
C PRO A 7 -8.60 -4.65 18.03
N ILE A 8 -7.47 -5.33 17.91
CA ILE A 8 -7.39 -6.67 17.34
C ILE A 8 -6.72 -7.62 18.34
N ASP A 9 -7.33 -8.78 18.54
CA ASP A 9 -6.70 -9.88 19.26
C ASP A 9 -5.63 -10.55 18.38
N PHE A 10 -4.48 -10.85 18.96
CA PHE A 10 -3.34 -11.41 18.23
C PHE A 10 -3.62 -12.82 17.70
N ASP A 11 -4.19 -13.69 18.53
CA ASP A 11 -4.44 -15.09 18.16
C ASP A 11 -5.55 -15.18 17.10
N GLU A 12 -6.60 -14.38 17.24
CA GLU A 12 -7.66 -14.26 16.21
C GLU A 12 -7.10 -13.74 14.90
N ALA A 13 -6.20 -12.76 14.93
CA ALA A 13 -5.54 -12.25 13.73
C ALA A 13 -4.70 -13.33 13.03
N CYS A 14 -3.94 -14.11 13.78
CA CYS A 14 -3.16 -15.22 13.21
C CYS A 14 -4.06 -16.27 12.54
N ILE A 15 -5.19 -16.61 13.16
CA ILE A 15 -6.16 -17.55 12.58
C ILE A 15 -6.72 -16.99 11.27
N GLU A 16 -7.14 -15.73 11.26
CA GLU A 16 -7.72 -15.08 10.09
C GLU A 16 -6.70 -14.97 8.94
N ILE A 17 -5.45 -14.58 9.22
CA ILE A 17 -4.40 -14.47 8.19
C ILE A 17 -4.13 -15.83 7.53
N ARG A 18 -4.04 -16.92 8.33
CA ARG A 18 -3.88 -18.28 7.77
C ARG A 18 -5.08 -18.68 6.90
N ALA A 19 -6.30 -18.38 7.33
CA ALA A 19 -7.51 -18.67 6.56
C ALA A 19 -7.56 -17.88 5.26
N GLN A 20 -7.16 -16.62 5.26
CA GLN A 20 -7.06 -15.79 4.05
C GLN A 20 -5.97 -16.31 3.11
N HIS A 21 -4.82 -16.72 3.63
CA HIS A 21 -3.75 -17.34 2.84
C HIS A 21 -4.25 -18.62 2.14
N GLU A 22 -4.84 -19.56 2.90
CA GLU A 22 -5.39 -20.79 2.34
C GLU A 22 -6.43 -20.48 1.24
N ARG A 23 -7.28 -19.49 1.49
CA ARG A 23 -8.29 -19.08 0.51
C ARG A 23 -7.69 -18.46 -0.73
N PHE A 24 -6.64 -17.65 -0.58
CA PHE A 24 -5.89 -17.10 -1.70
C PHE A 24 -5.32 -18.22 -2.59
N VAL A 25 -4.61 -19.19 -1.98
CA VAL A 25 -4.02 -20.32 -2.71
C VAL A 25 -5.07 -21.15 -3.43
N GLN A 26 -6.24 -21.40 -2.80
CA GLN A 26 -7.37 -22.09 -3.43
C GLN A 26 -7.90 -21.38 -4.68
N ILE A 27 -7.99 -20.04 -4.63
CA ILE A 27 -8.57 -19.24 -5.73
C ILE A 27 -7.53 -19.01 -6.84
N VAL A 28 -6.30 -18.65 -6.47
CA VAL A 28 -5.26 -18.20 -7.40
C VAL A 28 -4.40 -19.36 -7.92
N GLY A 29 -4.33 -20.48 -7.17
CA GLY A 29 -3.57 -21.67 -7.54
C GLY A 29 -2.05 -21.54 -7.33
N ARG A 30 -1.59 -20.50 -6.61
CA ARG A 30 -0.20 -20.30 -6.22
C ARG A 30 -0.10 -19.55 -4.91
N GLU A 31 1.09 -19.57 -4.30
CA GLU A 31 1.39 -18.76 -3.12
C GLU A 31 1.31 -17.25 -3.43
N PRO A 32 0.91 -16.41 -2.45
CA PRO A 32 1.08 -14.97 -2.56
C PRO A 32 2.57 -14.60 -2.54
N ASP A 33 2.91 -13.49 -3.15
CA ASP A 33 4.29 -13.01 -3.17
C ASP A 33 4.68 -12.36 -1.83
N TYR A 34 3.71 -11.77 -1.11
CA TYR A 34 3.90 -11.13 0.19
C TYR A 34 2.56 -10.93 0.93
N PHE A 35 2.64 -10.62 2.22
CA PHE A 35 1.53 -10.14 3.05
C PHE A 35 1.64 -8.65 3.31
N GLU A 36 0.50 -8.00 3.41
CA GLU A 36 0.38 -6.57 3.67
C GLU A 36 -0.81 -6.29 4.60
N ALA A 37 -0.63 -5.33 5.53
CA ALA A 37 -1.74 -4.82 6.31
C ALA A 37 -2.48 -3.71 5.54
N HIS A 38 -3.81 -3.62 5.68
CA HIS A 38 -4.61 -2.58 5.03
C HIS A 38 -5.54 -1.88 6.02
N ALA A 39 -5.55 -0.54 5.97
CA ALA A 39 -6.49 0.37 6.65
C ALA A 39 -6.59 0.28 8.17
N VAL A 40 -5.98 -0.66 8.84
CA VAL A 40 -6.08 -0.88 10.30
C VAL A 40 -4.75 -0.63 10.98
N ARG A 41 -4.74 0.28 11.96
CA ARG A 41 -3.58 0.49 12.85
C ARG A 41 -3.73 -0.41 14.06
N SER A 42 -2.97 -1.48 14.11
CA SER A 42 -2.95 -2.44 15.21
C SER A 42 -1.58 -3.08 15.30
N ASN A 43 -0.96 -2.98 16.48
CA ASN A 43 0.31 -3.64 16.73
C ASN A 43 0.16 -5.16 16.70
N ASN A 44 -0.97 -5.68 17.15
CA ASN A 44 -1.24 -7.11 17.11
C ASN A 44 -1.42 -7.62 15.69
N LEU A 45 -2.06 -6.84 14.81
CA LEU A 45 -2.16 -7.21 13.40
C LEU A 45 -0.78 -7.29 12.73
N TYR A 46 0.08 -6.29 12.93
CA TYR A 46 1.43 -6.31 12.36
C TYR A 46 2.28 -7.46 12.89
N ARG A 47 2.19 -7.75 14.20
CA ARG A 47 2.86 -8.90 14.81
C ARG A 47 2.33 -10.23 14.26
N ALA A 48 1.02 -10.36 14.07
CA ALA A 48 0.40 -11.56 13.52
C ALA A 48 0.81 -11.79 12.04
N ILE A 49 0.87 -10.72 11.24
CA ILE A 49 1.39 -10.81 9.87
C ILE A 49 2.84 -11.28 9.87
N HIS A 50 3.69 -10.70 10.72
CA HIS A 50 5.09 -11.10 10.85
C HIS A 50 5.25 -12.57 11.25
N GLU A 51 4.49 -13.02 12.26
CA GLU A 51 4.51 -14.41 12.73
C GLU A 51 4.11 -15.39 11.61
N VAL A 52 2.93 -15.15 10.99
CA VAL A 52 2.40 -16.07 9.98
C VAL A 52 3.21 -16.02 8.68
N ALA A 53 3.73 -14.85 8.27
CA ALA A 53 4.62 -14.75 7.13
C ALA A 53 5.92 -15.56 7.38
N GLY A 54 6.49 -15.47 8.59
CA GLY A 54 7.66 -16.25 8.99
C GLY A 54 7.40 -17.75 8.98
N GLU A 55 6.25 -18.21 9.49
CA GLU A 55 5.84 -19.62 9.46
C GLU A 55 5.74 -20.17 8.03
N LEU A 56 5.20 -19.36 7.11
CA LEU A 56 4.96 -19.75 5.72
C LEU A 56 6.16 -19.49 4.79
N GLY A 57 7.21 -18.84 5.28
CA GLY A 57 8.37 -18.45 4.48
C GLY A 57 8.05 -17.38 3.43
N LEU A 58 7.04 -16.55 3.69
CA LEU A 58 6.60 -15.47 2.81
C LEU A 58 7.20 -14.13 3.25
N LYS A 59 7.33 -13.21 2.31
CA LYS A 59 7.67 -11.81 2.60
C LYS A 59 6.48 -11.10 3.27
N GLU A 60 6.79 -10.10 4.06
CA GLU A 60 5.79 -9.14 4.55
C GLU A 60 6.15 -7.74 4.07
N GLN A 61 5.12 -6.93 3.81
CA GLN A 61 5.28 -5.52 3.55
C GLN A 61 4.88 -4.75 4.81
N PRO A 62 5.84 -4.21 5.55
CA PRO A 62 5.50 -3.33 6.66
C PRO A 62 4.95 -2.01 6.10
N LEU A 63 3.72 -1.65 6.47
CA LEU A 63 3.10 -0.35 6.18
C LEU A 63 2.76 0.37 7.49
N PRO A 64 3.74 0.68 8.33
CA PRO A 64 3.49 1.53 9.49
C PRO A 64 3.15 2.93 8.99
N LEU A 65 1.88 3.35 9.19
CA LEU A 65 1.35 4.64 8.70
C LEU A 65 1.93 5.86 9.43
N ASP A 66 2.79 5.65 10.40
CA ASP A 66 3.38 6.67 11.28
C ASP A 66 4.87 6.91 11.01
N VAL A 67 5.49 6.14 10.12
CA VAL A 67 6.88 6.36 9.70
C VAL A 67 6.95 6.59 8.19
N PRO A 68 7.77 7.56 7.74
CA PRO A 68 7.89 7.88 6.32
C PRO A 68 8.72 6.87 5.53
N THR A 69 9.46 6.01 6.21
CA THR A 69 10.43 5.10 5.60
C THR A 69 10.40 3.75 6.31
N VAL A 70 10.43 2.69 5.54
CA VAL A 70 10.50 1.29 6.01
C VAL A 70 11.66 0.56 5.37
N ARG A 71 12.04 -0.56 5.96
CA ARG A 71 13.05 -1.45 5.39
C ARG A 71 12.38 -2.68 4.77
N CYS A 72 12.65 -2.92 3.48
CA CYS A 72 12.27 -4.13 2.76
C CYS A 72 13.57 -4.85 2.36
N GLY A 73 13.89 -5.94 3.05
CA GLY A 73 15.19 -6.60 2.88
C GLY A 73 16.37 -5.66 3.17
N ALA A 74 17.22 -5.43 2.18
CA ALA A 74 18.36 -4.51 2.25
C ALA A 74 17.98 -3.06 1.84
N THR A 75 16.83 -2.86 1.22
CA THR A 75 16.42 -1.58 0.61
C THR A 75 15.63 -0.74 1.59
N GLU A 76 15.94 0.55 1.64
CA GLU A 76 15.14 1.55 2.33
C GLU A 76 14.08 2.10 1.37
N VAL A 77 12.82 2.03 1.78
CA VAL A 77 11.67 2.40 0.97
C VAL A 77 10.92 3.57 1.60
N ARG A 78 10.80 4.66 0.89
CA ARG A 78 10.00 5.81 1.32
C ARG A 78 8.53 5.56 1.00
N LEU A 79 7.67 5.72 2.00
CA LEU A 79 6.22 5.61 1.86
C LEU A 79 5.61 6.99 1.60
N VAL A 80 4.82 7.12 0.56
CA VAL A 80 4.10 8.35 0.21
C VAL A 80 2.61 8.05 0.11
N MET A 81 1.84 8.58 1.05
CA MET A 81 0.38 8.47 1.11
C MET A 81 -0.23 9.86 1.27
N GLU A 82 -0.49 10.53 0.18
CA GLU A 82 -0.97 11.90 0.14
C GLU A 82 -2.50 12.02 -0.02
N SER A 83 -3.17 10.94 -0.39
CA SER A 83 -4.60 10.92 -0.73
C SER A 83 -5.53 11.39 0.40
N MET A 84 -5.08 11.31 1.64
CA MET A 84 -5.82 11.79 2.83
C MET A 84 -5.52 13.25 3.19
N ARG A 85 -4.56 13.89 2.54
CA ARG A 85 -4.13 15.26 2.83
C ARG A 85 -5.11 16.27 2.24
N SER A 86 -5.43 17.31 3.02
CA SER A 86 -6.21 18.45 2.51
C SER A 86 -5.46 19.13 1.35
N GLY A 87 -6.18 19.40 0.26
CA GLY A 87 -5.61 20.02 -0.94
C GLY A 87 -4.77 19.09 -1.81
N TYR A 88 -4.86 17.78 -1.60
CA TYR A 88 -4.25 16.77 -2.46
C TYR A 88 -4.81 16.86 -3.89
N VAL A 89 -3.90 16.86 -4.86
CA VAL A 89 -4.20 16.82 -6.30
C VAL A 89 -3.31 15.75 -6.92
N PRO A 90 -3.84 14.56 -7.27
CA PRO A 90 -3.04 13.40 -7.67
C PRO A 90 -2.01 13.70 -8.76
N ALA A 91 -2.41 14.33 -9.85
CA ALA A 91 -1.52 14.64 -10.97
C ALA A 91 -0.33 15.51 -10.59
N ARG A 92 -0.48 16.42 -9.63
CA ARG A 92 0.59 17.28 -9.12
C ARG A 92 1.44 16.55 -8.07
N ASP A 93 0.79 15.97 -7.08
CA ASP A 93 1.47 15.51 -5.87
C ASP A 93 2.19 14.17 -6.12
N ILE A 94 1.64 13.29 -6.96
CA ILE A 94 2.31 12.06 -7.39
C ILE A 94 3.52 12.38 -8.27
N ARG A 95 3.38 13.30 -9.25
CA ARG A 95 4.52 13.74 -10.06
C ARG A 95 5.64 14.30 -9.20
N ARG A 96 5.30 15.18 -8.27
CA ARG A 96 6.26 15.76 -7.36
C ARG A 96 6.96 14.71 -6.49
N ALA A 97 6.22 13.72 -5.98
CA ALA A 97 6.81 12.66 -5.18
C ALA A 97 7.83 11.82 -5.96
N ILE A 98 7.62 11.66 -7.26
CA ILE A 98 8.54 10.98 -8.17
C ILE A 98 9.73 11.88 -8.50
N GLU A 99 9.50 13.15 -8.84
CA GLU A 99 10.55 14.13 -9.15
C GLU A 99 11.48 14.43 -7.96
N ASP A 100 10.97 14.33 -6.74
CA ASP A 100 11.73 14.52 -5.49
C ASP A 100 12.48 13.26 -5.04
N MET A 101 12.52 12.18 -5.84
CA MET A 101 13.29 10.97 -5.52
C MET A 101 14.79 11.23 -5.64
N ALA A 102 15.56 10.72 -4.68
CA ALA A 102 17.01 10.68 -4.78
C ALA A 102 17.48 9.46 -5.58
N ASP A 103 18.67 9.54 -6.16
CA ASP A 103 19.29 8.43 -6.87
C ASP A 103 19.39 7.19 -5.99
N GLY A 104 18.93 6.06 -6.52
CA GLY A 104 18.91 4.78 -5.81
C GLY A 104 17.85 4.67 -4.70
N GLN A 105 16.96 5.66 -4.55
CA GLN A 105 15.85 5.59 -3.59
C GLN A 105 14.71 4.76 -4.16
N ALA A 106 14.17 3.85 -3.35
CA ALA A 106 12.89 3.21 -3.62
C ALA A 106 11.74 4.01 -2.99
N VAL A 107 10.62 4.16 -3.71
CA VAL A 107 9.43 4.88 -3.23
C VAL A 107 8.19 4.06 -3.53
N VAL A 108 7.34 3.90 -2.52
CA VAL A 108 5.98 3.35 -2.67
C VAL A 108 4.98 4.50 -2.63
N LEU A 109 4.23 4.67 -3.71
CA LEU A 109 3.10 5.60 -3.79
C LEU A 109 1.82 4.85 -3.46
N ILE A 110 1.26 5.14 -2.29
CA ILE A 110 0.02 4.51 -1.84
C ILE A 110 -1.16 5.29 -2.40
N CYS A 111 -1.84 4.70 -3.38
CA CYS A 111 -3.01 5.26 -4.04
C CYS A 111 -4.26 4.46 -3.68
N HIS A 112 -5.41 5.09 -3.79
CA HIS A 112 -6.71 4.48 -3.52
C HIS A 112 -7.65 4.64 -4.72
N PRO A 113 -7.25 4.24 -5.93
CA PRO A 113 -8.06 4.48 -7.13
C PRO A 113 -9.40 3.75 -7.03
N GLY A 114 -10.44 4.35 -7.60
CA GLY A 114 -11.75 3.71 -7.64
C GLY A 114 -12.81 4.61 -8.25
N TYR A 115 -13.84 3.95 -8.77
CA TYR A 115 -15.03 4.64 -9.27
C TYR A 115 -15.94 5.03 -8.11
N LEU A 116 -16.76 6.06 -8.35
CA LEU A 116 -17.71 6.58 -7.38
C LEU A 116 -19.12 6.23 -7.82
N ASP A 117 -19.83 5.61 -6.93
CA ASP A 117 -21.28 5.46 -6.98
C ASP A 117 -21.92 6.15 -5.77
N GLU A 118 -23.23 6.10 -5.66
CA GLU A 118 -23.97 6.72 -4.56
C GLU A 118 -23.57 6.10 -3.21
N PHE A 119 -23.31 4.80 -3.17
CA PHE A 119 -22.87 4.13 -1.94
C PHE A 119 -21.49 4.64 -1.50
N ALA A 120 -20.53 4.72 -2.42
CA ALA A 120 -19.20 5.25 -2.12
C ALA A 120 -19.24 6.71 -1.66
N LEU A 121 -20.07 7.53 -2.29
CA LEU A 121 -20.28 8.93 -1.90
C LEU A 121 -20.92 9.08 -0.51
N ALA A 122 -21.83 8.18 -0.14
CA ALA A 122 -22.50 8.21 1.14
C ALA A 122 -21.67 7.66 2.31
N THR A 123 -20.75 6.74 2.05
CA THR A 123 -20.06 5.97 3.10
C THR A 123 -18.55 6.23 3.21
N SER A 124 -17.92 6.81 2.17
CA SER A 124 -16.47 7.05 2.14
C SER A 124 -16.16 8.54 2.25
N SER A 125 -15.15 8.87 3.07
CA SER A 125 -14.54 10.20 3.08
C SER A 125 -13.56 10.41 1.92
N LEU A 126 -13.08 9.32 1.31
CA LEU A 126 -12.15 9.33 0.20
C LEU A 126 -12.94 9.20 -1.11
N THR A 127 -13.34 10.32 -1.70
CA THR A 127 -14.21 10.34 -2.87
C THR A 127 -13.51 10.93 -4.10
N ARG A 128 -13.39 12.24 -4.17
CA ARG A 128 -12.83 12.93 -5.34
C ARG A 128 -11.41 12.48 -5.66
N ALA A 129 -10.55 12.35 -4.66
CA ALA A 129 -9.17 11.90 -4.83
C ALA A 129 -9.12 10.50 -5.47
N ARG A 130 -9.99 9.59 -5.03
CA ARG A 130 -10.11 8.22 -5.56
C ARG A 130 -10.40 8.21 -7.07
N ALA A 131 -11.36 9.02 -7.52
CA ALA A 131 -11.69 9.12 -8.95
C ALA A 131 -10.57 9.77 -9.76
N GLN A 132 -9.93 10.80 -9.21
CA GLN A 132 -8.79 11.48 -9.85
C GLN A 132 -7.54 10.59 -9.94
N GLU A 133 -7.30 9.74 -8.94
CA GLU A 133 -6.22 8.74 -9.00
C GLU A 133 -6.52 7.67 -10.05
N ALA A 134 -7.76 7.18 -10.12
CA ALA A 134 -8.16 6.21 -11.14
C ALA A 134 -7.96 6.78 -12.56
N ASP A 135 -8.33 8.03 -12.79
CA ASP A 135 -8.17 8.71 -14.07
C ASP A 135 -6.68 8.92 -14.42
N LEU A 136 -5.88 9.40 -13.47
CA LEU A 136 -4.45 9.62 -13.64
C LEU A 136 -3.68 8.33 -13.96
N LEU A 137 -3.96 7.25 -13.22
CA LEU A 137 -3.22 5.99 -13.34
C LEU A 137 -3.48 5.27 -14.67
N VAL A 138 -4.55 5.60 -15.38
CA VAL A 138 -4.83 5.07 -16.72
C VAL A 138 -4.54 6.09 -17.84
N ASP A 139 -4.11 7.31 -17.50
CA ASP A 139 -3.84 8.37 -18.48
C ASP A 139 -2.59 8.04 -19.30
N PRO A 140 -2.68 7.89 -20.65
CA PRO A 140 -1.54 7.66 -21.50
C PRO A 140 -0.48 8.78 -21.43
N ALA A 141 -0.89 10.02 -21.16
CA ALA A 141 0.04 11.13 -21.02
C ALA A 141 0.88 11.04 -19.74
N PHE A 142 0.28 10.50 -18.65
CA PHE A 142 1.02 10.22 -17.42
C PHE A 142 2.06 9.10 -17.62
N HIS A 143 1.67 8.02 -18.29
CA HIS A 143 2.60 6.94 -18.63
C HIS A 143 3.72 7.39 -19.58
N ALA A 144 3.38 8.21 -20.59
CA ALA A 144 4.38 8.78 -21.48
C ALA A 144 5.39 9.65 -20.72
N TRP A 145 4.91 10.45 -19.76
CA TRP A 145 5.77 11.26 -18.90
C TRP A 145 6.69 10.40 -18.02
N LEU A 146 6.19 9.33 -17.37
CA LEU A 146 7.02 8.41 -16.59
C LEU A 146 8.18 7.85 -17.42
N ASN A 147 7.92 7.51 -18.68
CA ASN A 147 8.93 7.00 -19.61
C ASN A 147 9.97 8.05 -20.06
N THR A 148 9.78 9.33 -19.74
CA THR A 148 10.77 10.39 -20.01
C THR A 148 11.76 10.60 -18.86
N ILE A 149 11.55 9.96 -17.73
CA ILE A 149 12.42 10.11 -16.56
C ILE A 149 13.55 9.09 -16.68
N ASP A 150 14.76 9.59 -16.86
CA ASP A 150 15.94 8.76 -16.97
C ASP A 150 16.16 7.97 -15.66
N ASP A 151 16.56 6.72 -15.79
CA ASP A 151 16.88 5.80 -14.69
C ASP A 151 15.70 5.47 -13.73
N LEU A 152 14.46 5.88 -14.05
CA LEU A 152 13.27 5.46 -13.30
C LEU A 152 12.88 4.02 -13.64
N GLN A 153 12.83 3.15 -12.65
CA GLN A 153 12.30 1.79 -12.76
C GLN A 153 11.00 1.63 -11.99
N LEU A 154 9.97 1.08 -12.63
CA LEU A 154 8.80 0.57 -11.95
C LEU A 154 9.13 -0.85 -11.48
N ILE A 155 9.10 -1.05 -10.19
CA ILE A 155 9.43 -2.31 -9.52
C ILE A 155 8.26 -2.77 -8.65
N ASP A 156 8.29 -3.99 -8.19
CA ASP A 156 7.39 -4.50 -7.16
C ASP A 156 8.16 -5.11 -5.97
N TYR A 157 7.43 -5.58 -4.96
CA TYR A 157 8.06 -6.13 -3.75
C TYR A 157 8.86 -7.41 -3.95
N ARG A 158 8.79 -8.03 -5.11
CA ARG A 158 9.66 -9.18 -5.47
C ARG A 158 11.07 -8.71 -5.79
N ASP A 159 11.21 -7.45 -6.20
CA ASP A 159 12.48 -6.83 -6.57
C ASP A 159 13.24 -6.22 -5.37
N LEU A 160 12.60 -6.19 -4.17
CA LEU A 160 13.12 -5.58 -2.92
C LEU A 160 13.71 -6.60 -1.94
#